data_85536fefcde61593ea13218b069a4952
#
_entry.id   85536fefcde61593ea13218b069a4952
#
_cell.length_a   1.000
_cell.length_b   1.000
_cell.length_c   1.000
_cell.angle_alpha   90.00
_cell.angle_beta   90.00
_cell.angle_gamma   90.00
#
_symmetry.space_group_name_H-M   'P 1'
#
loop_
_entity.id
_entity.type
_entity.pdbx_description
1 polymer ?
#
loop_
_entity_poly.entity_id
_entity_poly.type
_entity_poly.pdbx_seq_one_letter_code
_entity_poly.pdbx_strand_id
1 'polypeptide(L)'
;MKNKLLYKLRSGKNPKFIYYSVNALRLIIPKGIFRLRLQGKLSSLSRRKDKEYIEHRVDYYNKLSGTVQLPSSAPHLSEHKMSKQKVYFFDTYQYTRWFSDQFQWGFCPGDVTFVPDYPSIVKSRPLTDDNVNSIVMKLDKVRHFIFVDDKKAFTEKKNMVIFRGKV
;
A
#
# COMPACT_ATOMS: atom_id res chain seq x y z
N MET A 1 -19.87 26.03 -14.72
CA MET A 1 -18.56 25.64 -15.29
C MET A 1 -17.51 25.28 -14.21
N LYS A 2 -17.44 25.96 -13.06
CA LYS A 2 -16.49 25.66 -11.96
C LYS A 2 -16.59 24.22 -11.41
N ASN A 3 -17.77 23.62 -11.40
CA ASN A 3 -17.97 22.26 -10.89
C ASN A 3 -17.38 21.15 -11.76
N LYS A 4 -17.28 21.34 -13.10
CA LYS A 4 -16.68 20.32 -14.00
C LYS A 4 -15.16 20.22 -13.83
N LEU A 5 -14.49 21.35 -13.58
CA LEU A 5 -13.04 21.36 -13.37
C LEU A 5 -12.66 20.75 -12.02
N LEU A 6 -13.40 21.10 -10.96
CA LEU A 6 -13.26 20.49 -9.64
C LEU A 6 -13.59 18.99 -9.63
N TYR A 7 -14.57 18.57 -10.42
CA TYR A 7 -14.87 17.15 -10.60
C TYR A 7 -13.73 16.43 -11.31
N LYS A 8 -13.18 16.99 -12.41
CA LYS A 8 -11.99 16.43 -13.09
C LYS A 8 -10.74 16.38 -12.20
N LEU A 9 -10.60 17.32 -11.28
CA LEU A 9 -9.48 17.36 -10.32
C LEU A 9 -9.68 16.39 -9.14
N ARG A 10 -10.93 16.07 -8.78
CA ARG A 10 -11.27 15.23 -7.63
C ARG A 10 -11.84 13.86 -7.99
N SER A 11 -12.46 13.71 -9.17
CA SER A 11 -13.01 12.45 -9.64
C SER A 11 -12.06 11.79 -10.60
N GLY A 12 -11.46 10.76 -10.22
CA GLY A 12 -10.61 10.05 -11.11
C GLY A 12 -9.29 9.69 -10.45
N LYS A 13 -8.35 9.29 -11.23
CA LYS A 13 -7.02 8.85 -10.79
C LYS A 13 -6.32 9.94 -10.00
N ASN A 14 -5.61 9.57 -8.95
CA ASN A 14 -4.72 10.51 -8.26
C ASN A 14 -3.89 11.28 -9.28
N PRO A 15 -3.79 12.62 -9.18
CA PRO A 15 -3.01 13.39 -10.14
C PRO A 15 -1.58 12.90 -10.17
N LYS A 16 -1.17 12.29 -11.27
CA LYS A 16 0.16 11.67 -11.40
C LYS A 16 1.27 12.64 -11.03
N PHE A 17 1.13 13.88 -11.49
CA PHE A 17 2.11 14.93 -11.22
C PHE A 17 2.29 15.14 -9.70
N ILE A 18 1.20 15.33 -8.95
CA ILE A 18 1.26 15.53 -7.50
C ILE A 18 1.85 14.30 -6.82
N TYR A 19 1.41 13.11 -7.21
CA TYR A 19 1.92 11.85 -6.65
C TYR A 19 3.44 11.75 -6.82
N TYR A 20 3.96 11.94 -8.04
CA TYR A 20 5.40 11.82 -8.30
C TYR A 20 6.21 12.94 -7.64
N SER A 21 5.71 14.18 -7.65
CA SER A 21 6.40 15.30 -7.01
C SER A 21 6.53 15.11 -5.49
N VAL A 22 5.44 14.73 -4.83
CA VAL A 22 5.46 14.47 -3.38
C VAL A 22 6.40 13.31 -3.05
N ASN A 23 6.40 12.25 -3.85
CA ASN A 23 7.28 11.11 -3.60
C ASN A 23 8.74 11.43 -3.92
N ALA A 24 9.04 12.24 -4.94
CA ALA A 24 10.39 12.74 -5.22
C ALA A 24 10.92 13.59 -4.06
N LEU A 25 10.11 14.51 -3.52
CA LEU A 25 10.48 15.28 -2.32
C LEU A 25 10.77 14.38 -1.11
N ARG A 26 10.05 13.28 -0.97
CA ARG A 26 10.32 12.30 0.10
C ARG A 26 11.68 11.62 -0.01
N LEU A 27 12.24 11.48 -1.20
CA LEU A 27 13.59 10.91 -1.39
C LEU A 27 14.70 11.82 -0.87
N ILE A 28 14.47 13.12 -0.87
CA ILE A 28 15.47 14.11 -0.41
C ILE A 28 15.59 14.10 1.12
N ILE A 29 14.54 13.70 1.84
CA ILE A 29 14.56 13.69 3.31
C ILE A 29 15.38 12.50 3.82
N PRO A 30 16.41 12.72 4.65
CA PRO A 30 17.23 11.65 5.20
C PRO A 30 16.41 10.60 5.98
N LYS A 31 16.66 9.31 5.72
CA LYS A 31 15.96 8.20 6.39
C LYS A 31 16.09 8.26 7.93
N GLY A 32 17.20 8.76 8.45
CA GLY A 32 17.44 8.89 9.90
C GLY A 32 16.33 9.64 10.62
N ILE A 33 15.77 10.69 10.02
CA ILE A 33 14.68 11.47 10.62
C ILE A 33 13.41 10.59 10.84
N PHE A 34 13.13 9.72 9.89
CA PHE A 34 11.97 8.80 10.00
C PHE A 34 12.23 7.72 11.05
N ARG A 35 13.44 7.15 11.08
CA ARG A 35 13.84 6.10 12.03
C ARG A 35 13.74 6.59 13.48
N LEU A 36 14.23 7.79 13.75
CA LEU A 36 14.12 8.40 15.09
C LEU A 36 12.66 8.62 15.52
N ARG A 37 11.77 8.88 14.60
CA ARG A 37 10.35 9.13 14.88
C ARG A 37 9.48 7.87 14.90
N LEU A 38 10.03 6.70 14.55
CA LEU A 38 9.23 5.47 14.40
C LEU A 38 8.52 5.10 15.70
N GLN A 39 9.22 5.07 16.84
CA GLN A 39 8.63 4.72 18.13
C GLN A 39 7.49 5.67 18.53
N GLY A 40 7.69 6.98 18.35
CA GLY A 40 6.66 7.97 18.60
C GLY A 40 5.44 7.79 17.67
N LYS A 41 5.67 7.36 16.43
CA LYS A 41 4.60 7.05 15.48
C LYS A 41 3.81 5.82 15.90
N LEU A 42 4.47 4.77 16.33
CA LEU A 42 3.83 3.53 16.80
C LEU A 42 3.06 3.77 18.10
N SER A 43 3.66 4.45 19.09
CA SER A 43 3.00 4.77 20.35
C SER A 43 1.79 5.70 20.19
N SER A 44 1.70 6.45 19.09
CA SER A 44 0.52 7.29 18.81
C SER A 44 -0.75 6.46 18.56
N LEU A 45 -0.61 5.17 18.19
CA LEU A 45 -1.75 4.28 17.98
C LEU A 45 -2.57 4.07 19.24
N SER A 46 -1.92 3.93 20.41
CA SER A 46 -2.60 3.73 21.70
C SER A 46 -3.56 4.86 22.09
N ARG A 47 -3.32 6.05 21.55
CA ARG A 47 -4.14 7.25 21.82
C ARG A 47 -5.31 7.44 20.85
N ARG A 48 -5.41 6.60 19.83
CA ARG A 48 -6.44 6.72 18.80
C ARG A 48 -7.74 6.09 19.26
N LYS A 49 -8.85 6.77 19.00
CA LYS A 49 -10.21 6.24 19.28
C LYS A 49 -10.58 5.03 18.41
N ASP A 50 -9.95 4.92 17.23
CA ASP A 50 -10.17 3.85 16.25
C ASP A 50 -9.06 2.79 16.28
N LYS A 51 -8.34 2.65 17.41
CA LYS A 51 -7.23 1.70 17.57
C LYS A 51 -7.63 0.28 17.21
N GLU A 52 -8.69 -0.24 17.82
CA GLU A 52 -9.17 -1.61 17.60
C GLU A 52 -9.53 -1.88 16.13
N TYR A 53 -10.17 -0.91 15.49
CA TYR A 53 -10.47 -0.99 14.06
C TYR A 53 -9.18 -1.10 13.22
N ILE A 54 -8.16 -0.32 13.56
CA ILE A 54 -6.87 -0.35 12.86
C ILE A 54 -6.19 -1.70 13.08
N GLU A 55 -6.14 -2.20 14.30
CA GLU A 55 -5.52 -3.48 14.65
C GLU A 55 -6.21 -4.64 13.90
N HIS A 56 -7.54 -4.71 13.96
CA HIS A 56 -8.31 -5.68 13.20
C HIS A 56 -8.03 -5.62 11.68
N ARG A 57 -7.86 -4.41 11.13
CA ARG A 57 -7.50 -4.23 9.71
C ARG A 57 -6.08 -4.70 9.43
N VAL A 58 -5.14 -4.46 10.32
CA VAL A 58 -3.76 -4.94 10.19
C VAL A 58 -3.73 -6.47 10.20
N ASP A 59 -4.42 -7.11 11.14
CA ASP A 59 -4.50 -8.58 11.24
C ASP A 59 -5.13 -9.22 10.00
N TYR A 60 -6.13 -8.55 9.41
CA TYR A 60 -6.72 -9.01 8.16
C TYR A 60 -5.71 -9.01 7.00
N TYR A 61 -4.85 -8.01 6.90
CA TYR A 61 -3.88 -7.87 5.81
C TYR A 61 -2.55 -8.57 6.08
N ASN A 62 -2.14 -8.66 7.34
CA ASN A 62 -0.95 -9.35 7.81
C ASN A 62 -1.36 -10.48 8.78
N LYS A 63 -1.29 -11.70 8.31
CA LYS A 63 -1.67 -12.89 9.09
C LYS A 63 -0.50 -13.52 9.84
N LEU A 64 0.69 -12.90 9.81
CA LEU A 64 1.84 -13.41 10.54
C LEU A 64 1.61 -13.29 12.05
N SER A 65 1.78 -14.40 12.76
CA SER A 65 1.77 -14.46 14.21
C SER A 65 3.20 -14.65 14.72
N GLY A 66 3.86 -13.53 15.05
CA GLY A 66 5.21 -13.57 15.61
C GLY A 66 6.32 -13.25 14.61
N THR A 67 7.55 -13.53 15.02
CA THR A 67 8.76 -13.26 14.24
C THR A 67 9.07 -14.42 13.32
N VAL A 68 9.27 -14.13 12.04
CA VAL A 68 9.65 -15.11 11.02
C VAL A 68 11.05 -14.80 10.51
N GLN A 69 11.91 -15.81 10.45
CA GLN A 69 13.20 -15.68 9.77
C GLN A 69 13.00 -15.78 8.26
N LEU A 70 13.54 -14.79 7.54
CA LEU A 70 13.57 -14.83 6.08
C LEU A 70 14.79 -15.65 5.62
N PRO A 71 14.75 -16.26 4.43
CA PRO A 71 15.91 -16.94 3.87
C PRO A 71 17.07 -15.98 3.67
N SER A 72 18.30 -16.46 3.76
CA SER A 72 19.52 -15.64 3.55
C SER A 72 19.57 -14.97 2.19
N SER A 73 18.87 -15.52 1.21
CA SER A 73 18.73 -14.96 -0.15
C SER A 73 17.72 -13.81 -0.24
N ALA A 74 16.93 -13.53 0.82
CA ALA A 74 15.98 -12.43 0.79
C ALA A 74 16.73 -11.09 0.74
N PRO A 75 16.30 -10.15 -0.13
CA PRO A 75 16.99 -8.88 -0.32
C PRO A 75 16.93 -8.00 0.93
N HIS A 76 17.94 -7.18 1.14
CA HIS A 76 17.93 -6.14 2.15
C HIS A 76 17.18 -4.88 1.68
N LEU A 77 16.68 -4.08 2.63
CA LEU A 77 16.08 -2.78 2.31
C LEU A 77 17.06 -1.79 1.66
N SER A 78 18.37 -1.97 1.84
CA SER A 78 19.42 -1.24 1.10
C SER A 78 19.36 -1.49 -0.41
N GLU A 79 18.89 -2.64 -0.83
CA GLU A 79 18.77 -3.06 -2.22
C GLU A 79 17.46 -2.58 -2.87
N HIS A 80 16.57 -1.96 -2.09
CA HIS A 80 15.30 -1.44 -2.59
C HIS A 80 15.52 -0.23 -3.50
N LYS A 81 15.66 -0.50 -4.80
CA LYS A 81 15.95 0.49 -5.84
C LYS A 81 14.74 0.70 -6.76
N MET A 82 14.72 1.88 -7.36
CA MET A 82 13.68 2.22 -8.32
C MET A 82 13.81 1.35 -9.57
N SER A 83 12.78 0.58 -9.87
CA SER A 83 12.64 -0.25 -11.07
C SER A 83 11.85 0.44 -12.17
N LYS A 84 11.62 -0.25 -13.29
CA LYS A 84 10.71 0.21 -14.35
C LYS A 84 9.31 0.54 -13.80
N GLN A 85 8.85 -0.14 -12.76
CA GLN A 85 7.57 0.08 -12.10
C GLN A 85 7.71 1.07 -10.93
N LYS A 86 8.01 2.33 -11.25
CA LYS A 86 8.28 3.40 -10.26
C LYS A 86 7.20 3.55 -9.18
N VAL A 87 5.94 3.27 -9.51
CA VAL A 87 4.81 3.39 -8.56
C VAL A 87 4.99 2.47 -7.37
N TYR A 88 5.34 1.20 -7.61
CA TYR A 88 5.56 0.25 -6.53
C TYR A 88 6.72 0.65 -5.62
N PHE A 89 7.80 1.15 -6.22
CA PHE A 89 8.91 1.68 -5.44
C PHE A 89 8.45 2.82 -4.51
N PHE A 90 7.76 3.82 -5.02
CA PHE A 90 7.29 4.92 -4.20
C PHE A 90 6.27 4.51 -3.15
N ASP A 91 5.39 3.58 -3.47
CA ASP A 91 4.38 3.09 -2.55
C ASP A 91 4.99 2.31 -1.37
N THR A 92 6.04 1.54 -1.62
CA THR A 92 6.75 0.82 -0.56
C THR A 92 7.75 1.72 0.17
N TYR A 93 8.49 2.60 -0.55
CA TYR A 93 9.49 3.49 0.05
C TYR A 93 8.93 4.40 1.14
N GLN A 94 7.69 4.85 1.02
CA GLN A 94 7.08 5.68 2.06
C GLN A 94 6.99 4.97 3.43
N TYR A 95 7.09 3.63 3.45
CA TYR A 95 7.12 2.82 4.67
C TYR A 95 8.49 2.26 4.98
N THR A 96 9.20 1.70 3.99
CA THR A 96 10.51 1.06 4.20
C THR A 96 11.56 2.02 4.74
N ARG A 97 11.50 3.31 4.40
CA ARG A 97 12.41 4.35 4.92
C ARG A 97 12.39 4.55 6.43
N TRP A 98 11.37 4.01 7.13
CA TRP A 98 11.26 4.06 8.59
C TRP A 98 12.09 2.99 9.29
N PHE A 99 12.58 2.00 8.55
CA PHE A 99 13.32 0.85 9.05
C PHE A 99 14.79 0.90 8.65
N SER A 100 15.62 0.11 9.35
CA SER A 100 17.04 -0.01 9.01
C SER A 100 17.20 -0.64 7.62
N ASP A 101 18.19 -0.14 6.87
CA ASP A 101 18.54 -0.69 5.55
C ASP A 101 19.08 -2.13 5.61
N GLN A 102 19.49 -2.58 6.80
CA GLN A 102 20.00 -3.94 7.04
C GLN A 102 18.88 -5.00 7.16
N PHE A 103 17.62 -4.58 7.37
CA PHE A 103 16.52 -5.55 7.43
C PHE A 103 16.28 -6.18 6.07
N GLN A 104 16.09 -7.49 6.10
CA GLN A 104 15.62 -8.24 4.94
C GLN A 104 14.10 -8.09 4.80
N TRP A 105 13.62 -8.26 3.58
CA TRP A 105 12.19 -8.20 3.30
C TRP A 105 11.82 -9.02 2.06
N GLY A 106 10.57 -9.48 1.99
CA GLY A 106 9.98 -10.07 0.79
C GLY A 106 9.11 -9.04 0.07
N PHE A 107 9.20 -8.99 -1.25
CA PHE A 107 8.38 -8.11 -2.07
C PHE A 107 8.07 -8.71 -3.43
N CYS A 108 6.79 -8.94 -3.72
CA CYS A 108 6.29 -9.43 -5.01
C CYS A 108 5.41 -8.35 -5.67
N PRO A 109 5.98 -7.51 -6.55
CA PRO A 109 5.23 -6.47 -7.25
C PRO A 109 4.30 -7.06 -8.32
N GLY A 110 3.17 -6.38 -8.57
CA GLY A 110 2.21 -6.77 -9.59
C GLY A 110 0.98 -7.49 -9.04
N ASP A 111 0.19 -8.06 -9.95
CA ASP A 111 -1.00 -8.83 -9.59
C ASP A 111 -0.57 -10.27 -9.30
N VAL A 112 -0.42 -10.59 -8.01
CA VAL A 112 0.05 -11.88 -7.52
C VAL A 112 -1.15 -12.82 -7.36
N THR A 113 -1.06 -14.01 -7.96
CA THR A 113 -2.09 -15.05 -7.92
C THR A 113 -1.62 -16.32 -7.19
N PHE A 114 -0.44 -16.29 -6.63
CA PHE A 114 0.17 -17.39 -5.86
C PHE A 114 0.55 -16.90 -4.45
N VAL A 115 0.84 -17.84 -3.57
CA VAL A 115 1.38 -17.54 -2.23
C VAL A 115 2.91 -17.57 -2.34
N PRO A 116 3.64 -16.53 -1.90
CA PRO A 116 5.10 -16.53 -1.87
C PRO A 116 5.66 -17.60 -0.90
N ASP A 117 6.85 -18.11 -1.19
CA ASP A 117 7.52 -19.14 -0.36
C ASP A 117 7.88 -18.61 1.03
N TYR A 118 8.07 -17.32 1.18
CA TYR A 118 8.35 -16.65 2.46
C TYR A 118 7.56 -15.34 2.56
N PRO A 119 7.37 -14.80 3.79
CA PRO A 119 6.60 -13.60 4.02
C PRO A 119 6.99 -12.46 3.11
N SER A 120 6.08 -12.05 2.24
CA SER A 120 6.32 -11.03 1.22
C SER A 120 5.18 -10.04 1.13
N ILE A 121 5.53 -8.79 0.90
CA ILE A 121 4.56 -7.74 0.60
C ILE A 121 4.02 -7.95 -0.80
N VAL A 122 2.70 -8.05 -0.91
CA VAL A 122 1.97 -8.28 -2.17
C VAL A 122 0.86 -7.25 -2.35
N LYS A 123 0.39 -7.07 -3.57
CA LYS A 123 -0.78 -6.22 -3.89
C LYS A 123 -2.09 -6.97 -3.72
N SER A 124 -2.10 -8.26 -4.01
CA SER A 124 -3.23 -9.17 -3.93
C SER A 124 -2.77 -10.52 -3.43
N ARG A 125 -3.67 -11.31 -2.87
CA ARG A 125 -3.39 -12.69 -2.47
C ARG A 125 -4.55 -13.61 -2.85
N PRO A 126 -4.30 -14.88 -3.14
CA PRO A 126 -5.36 -15.86 -3.32
C PRO A 126 -6.14 -16.07 -2.01
N LEU A 127 -7.42 -16.38 -2.14
CA LEU A 127 -8.30 -16.75 -1.02
C LEU A 127 -8.15 -18.24 -0.71
N THR A 128 -6.98 -18.62 -0.24
CA THR A 128 -6.66 -19.97 0.22
C THR A 128 -6.42 -19.95 1.73
N ASP A 129 -6.56 -21.10 2.38
CA ASP A 129 -6.33 -21.20 3.83
C ASP A 129 -4.86 -20.92 4.17
N ASP A 130 -3.95 -21.41 3.35
CA ASP A 130 -2.50 -21.21 3.49
C ASP A 130 -2.02 -19.99 2.68
N ASN A 131 -2.36 -18.79 3.14
CA ASN A 131 -1.90 -17.55 2.52
C ASN A 131 -1.19 -16.59 3.49
N VAL A 132 -0.63 -17.13 4.57
CA VAL A 132 0.03 -16.37 5.64
C VAL A 132 1.22 -15.57 5.14
N ASN A 133 1.97 -16.10 4.17
CA ASN A 133 3.11 -15.44 3.56
C ASN A 133 2.75 -14.24 2.67
N SER A 134 1.48 -14.05 2.37
CA SER A 134 1.01 -12.96 1.51
C SER A 134 0.55 -11.76 2.35
N ILE A 135 1.46 -10.83 2.63
CA ILE A 135 1.18 -9.61 3.39
C ILE A 135 0.63 -8.56 2.43
N VAL A 136 -0.68 -8.32 2.47
CA VAL A 136 -1.32 -7.41 1.52
C VAL A 136 -1.06 -5.95 1.87
N MET A 137 -0.52 -5.20 0.93
CA MET A 137 -0.25 -3.79 1.06
C MET A 137 -0.95 -2.98 -0.03
N LYS A 138 -1.38 -1.77 0.33
CA LYS A 138 -1.97 -0.80 -0.60
C LYS A 138 -0.94 -0.32 -1.62
N LEU A 139 -0.84 -1.02 -2.75
CA LEU A 139 0.07 -0.73 -3.85
C LEU A 139 -0.67 -0.17 -5.06
N ASP A 140 0.06 0.47 -5.98
CA ASP A 140 -0.44 1.14 -7.19
C ASP A 140 -1.45 2.26 -6.86
N LYS A 141 -1.07 3.12 -5.90
CA LYS A 141 -1.93 4.21 -5.39
C LYS A 141 -2.30 5.24 -6.44
N VAL A 142 -1.52 5.34 -7.53
CA VAL A 142 -1.84 6.23 -8.65
C VAL A 142 -3.08 5.77 -9.41
N ARG A 143 -3.27 4.46 -9.52
CA ARG A 143 -4.39 3.87 -10.27
C ARG A 143 -5.59 3.54 -9.41
N HIS A 144 -5.35 3.18 -8.15
CA HIS A 144 -6.36 2.71 -7.23
C HIS A 144 -6.58 3.70 -6.07
N PHE A 145 -7.57 3.41 -5.24
CA PHE A 145 -7.86 4.18 -4.02
C PHE A 145 -8.31 5.61 -4.30
N ILE A 146 -9.22 5.74 -5.23
CA ILE A 146 -9.90 6.98 -5.57
C ILE A 146 -11.14 7.06 -4.70
N PHE A 147 -11.34 8.20 -4.06
CA PHE A 147 -12.59 8.50 -3.39
C PHE A 147 -13.59 8.99 -4.43
N VAL A 148 -14.68 8.25 -4.60
CA VAL A 148 -15.79 8.64 -5.46
C VAL A 148 -16.85 9.29 -4.58
N ASP A 149 -17.16 10.56 -4.85
CA ASP A 149 -18.30 11.25 -4.25
C ASP A 149 -19.56 10.89 -5.06
N ASP A 150 -20.12 9.74 -4.78
CA ASP A 150 -21.33 9.24 -5.43
C ASP A 150 -22.56 9.83 -4.71
N LYS A 151 -23.17 10.82 -5.35
CA LYS A 151 -24.34 11.52 -4.82
C LYS A 151 -25.65 10.82 -5.10
N LYS A 152 -25.63 9.73 -5.88
CA LYS A 152 -26.83 9.03 -6.27
C LYS A 152 -27.12 7.91 -5.26
N ALA A 153 -28.29 7.93 -4.67
CA ALA A 153 -28.73 6.86 -3.77
C ALA A 153 -28.72 5.50 -4.48
N PHE A 154 -28.43 4.44 -3.77
CA PHE A 154 -28.36 3.08 -4.35
C PHE A 154 -29.67 2.71 -5.06
N THR A 155 -30.80 3.06 -4.46
CA THR A 155 -32.15 2.81 -5.00
C THR A 155 -32.48 3.59 -6.27
N GLU A 156 -31.77 4.68 -6.54
CA GLU A 156 -31.92 5.50 -7.75
C GLU A 156 -31.04 5.00 -8.91
N LYS A 157 -30.17 4.03 -8.64
CA LYS A 157 -29.30 3.45 -9.66
C LYS A 157 -30.06 2.49 -10.53
N LYS A 158 -29.61 2.38 -11.80
CA LYS A 158 -30.17 1.39 -12.72
C LYS A 158 -29.85 -0.01 -12.22
N ASN A 159 -30.83 -0.91 -12.26
CA ASN A 159 -30.63 -2.33 -11.92
C ASN A 159 -29.86 -3.02 -13.05
N MET A 160 -28.56 -2.84 -13.10
CA MET A 160 -27.67 -3.41 -14.10
C MET A 160 -26.27 -3.66 -13.54
N VAL A 161 -25.63 -4.71 -14.03
CA VAL A 161 -24.21 -4.99 -13.77
C VAL A 161 -23.41 -4.57 -14.99
N ILE A 162 -22.33 -3.83 -14.76
CA ILE A 162 -21.37 -3.46 -15.80
C ILE A 162 -20.07 -4.19 -15.51
N PHE A 163 -19.62 -5.01 -16.43
CA PHE A 163 -18.30 -5.63 -16.40
C PHE A 163 -17.41 -4.99 -17.46
N ARG A 164 -16.22 -4.51 -17.04
CA ARG A 164 -15.16 -4.07 -17.93
C ARG A 164 -13.86 -4.71 -17.48
N GLY A 165 -13.45 -5.74 -18.17
CA GLY A 165 -12.24 -6.50 -17.89
C GLY A 165 -11.72 -7.21 -19.11
N LYS A 166 -10.56 -7.87 -19.00
CA LYS A 166 -10.06 -8.83 -19.96
C LYS A 166 -10.51 -10.22 -19.48
N VAL A 167 -11.18 -10.95 -20.34
CA VAL A 167 -11.51 -12.37 -20.15
C VAL A 167 -10.32 -13.19 -20.59
#